data_d58cde38158ec878ab1860d6079dd094
#
_entry.id   d58cde38158ec878ab1860d6079dd094
#
_cell.length_a   1.000
_cell.length_b   1.000
_cell.length_c   1.000
_cell.angle_alpha   90.00
_cell.angle_beta   90.00
_cell.angle_gamma   90.00
#
_symmetry.space_group_name_H-M   'P 1'
#
loop_
_entity.id
_entity.type
_entity.pdbx_description
1 polymer ?
#
loop_
_entity_poly.entity_id
_entity_poly.type
_entity_poly.pdbx_seq_one_letter_code
_entity_poly.pdbx_strand_id
1 'polypeptide(L)'
;MEQASQTKGPDGPLTDQLIKFGKFFSRWDETDDGRAVFREGGRKGDTFYRDRWSHDKEVRSTHGVNCTGSCSWKVYVKDGIITWEAQQTDYPTVGPDRPEYEPRGCPRGAAFSWYTYSPTRVKYPYVRGLLLEMYREAKALHSDPVEAFHSIVSDPVKRNRYISARGKGGLVRSTWAEALEIVAAAHVHTIKYYGPDRCTGFTPI
;
A
#
# COMPACT_ATOMS: atom_id res chain seq x y z
N MET A 1 33.64 -30.19 21.76
CA MET A 1 32.83 -28.98 21.74
C MET A 1 32.27 -28.78 23.13
N GLU A 2 32.97 -28.02 23.94
CA GLU A 2 32.53 -27.67 25.30
C GLU A 2 31.31 -26.75 25.19
N GLN A 3 30.21 -27.14 25.83
CA GLN A 3 29.07 -26.26 26.00
C GLN A 3 29.52 -25.11 26.92
N ALA A 4 29.54 -23.89 26.38
CA ALA A 4 29.77 -22.71 27.21
C ALA A 4 28.74 -22.69 28.33
N SER A 5 29.23 -22.66 29.57
CA SER A 5 28.41 -22.54 30.77
C SER A 5 27.63 -21.23 30.70
N GLN A 6 26.30 -21.33 30.61
CA GLN A 6 25.44 -20.18 30.66
C GLN A 6 25.31 -19.71 32.11
N THR A 7 25.96 -18.61 32.43
CA THR A 7 25.76 -17.96 33.75
C THR A 7 24.42 -17.23 33.72
N LYS A 8 23.49 -17.66 34.57
CA LYS A 8 22.26 -16.93 34.80
C LYS A 8 22.56 -15.64 35.54
N GLY A 9 22.37 -14.50 34.87
CA GLY A 9 22.44 -13.21 35.53
C GLY A 9 21.45 -13.07 36.69
N PRO A 10 21.69 -12.22 37.68
CA PRO A 10 20.76 -11.99 38.78
C PRO A 10 19.39 -11.54 38.28
N ASP A 11 18.35 -11.84 39.05
CA ASP A 11 17.01 -11.36 38.75
C ASP A 11 17.05 -9.85 38.56
N GLY A 12 16.76 -9.41 37.33
CA GLY A 12 16.99 -8.06 36.92
C GLY A 12 16.15 -7.03 37.66
N PRO A 13 16.53 -5.77 37.67
CA PRO A 13 15.79 -4.71 38.32
C PRO A 13 14.36 -4.59 37.73
N LEU A 14 13.48 -3.93 38.44
CA LEU A 14 12.07 -3.71 38.05
C LEU A 14 11.90 -3.26 36.58
N THR A 15 12.89 -2.54 36.04
CA THR A 15 13.00 -2.15 34.65
C THR A 15 13.01 -3.33 33.68
N ASP A 16 13.72 -4.42 34.03
CA ASP A 16 13.74 -5.65 33.21
C ASP A 16 12.40 -6.39 33.22
N GLN A 17 11.66 -6.28 34.30
CA GLN A 17 10.32 -6.86 34.39
C GLN A 17 9.30 -6.07 33.55
N LEU A 18 9.42 -4.75 33.53
CA LEU A 18 8.59 -3.88 32.66
C LEU A 18 8.90 -4.10 31.17
N ILE A 19 10.16 -4.32 30.83
CA ILE A 19 10.59 -4.65 29.47
C ILE A 19 10.08 -6.03 29.03
N LYS A 20 9.99 -7.01 29.94
CA LYS A 20 9.37 -8.31 29.66
C LYS A 20 7.88 -8.24 29.31
N PHE A 21 7.18 -7.22 29.79
CA PHE A 21 5.77 -6.97 29.44
C PHE A 21 5.57 -6.67 27.95
N GLY A 22 6.58 -6.15 27.27
CA GLY A 22 6.51 -5.76 25.88
C GLY A 22 6.76 -6.83 24.82
N LYS A 23 6.88 -8.10 25.17
CA LYS A 23 7.17 -9.25 24.26
C LYS A 23 8.47 -9.15 23.44
N PHE A 24 9.19 -8.03 23.48
CA PHE A 24 10.38 -7.78 22.67
C PHE A 24 11.70 -8.03 23.41
N PHE A 25 11.66 -8.17 24.73
CA PHE A 25 12.84 -8.31 25.55
C PHE A 25 12.76 -9.58 26.36
N SER A 26 13.64 -10.49 26.07
CA SER A 26 13.91 -11.65 26.90
C SER A 26 15.15 -11.38 27.75
N ARG A 27 15.25 -12.10 28.84
CA ARG A 27 16.48 -12.16 29.63
C ARG A 27 17.65 -12.46 28.72
N TRP A 28 18.77 -11.80 28.90
CA TRP A 28 20.00 -12.11 28.20
C TRP A 28 20.99 -12.73 29.16
N ASP A 29 21.80 -13.62 28.64
CA ASP A 29 22.96 -14.16 29.27
C ASP A 29 24.21 -13.61 28.52
N GLU A 30 25.25 -13.34 29.29
CA GLU A 30 26.52 -12.83 28.75
C GLU A 30 27.56 -13.96 28.85
N THR A 31 28.47 -14.04 27.86
CA THR A 31 29.62 -14.93 27.95
C THR A 31 30.58 -14.46 29.03
N ASP A 32 31.31 -15.40 29.64
CA ASP A 32 32.24 -15.10 30.75
C ASP A 32 33.32 -14.07 30.35
N ASP A 33 33.59 -13.92 29.07
CA ASP A 33 34.54 -12.93 28.50
C ASP A 33 33.87 -11.59 28.12
N GLY A 34 32.57 -11.45 28.35
CA GLY A 34 31.82 -10.23 28.04
C GLY A 34 31.69 -9.88 26.56
N ARG A 35 32.06 -10.78 25.65
CA ARG A 35 32.09 -10.49 24.20
C ARG A 35 30.81 -10.84 23.47
N ALA A 36 29.96 -11.64 24.05
CA ALA A 36 28.71 -12.01 23.43
C ALA A 36 27.57 -12.02 24.44
N VAL A 37 26.39 -11.64 23.99
CA VAL A 37 25.15 -11.62 24.74
C VAL A 37 24.18 -12.57 24.10
N PHE A 38 23.63 -13.50 24.87
CA PHE A 38 22.61 -14.43 24.42
C PHE A 38 21.25 -14.08 25.03
N ARG A 39 20.23 -14.11 24.24
CA ARG A 39 18.86 -13.93 24.72
C ARG A 39 18.22 -15.28 25.01
N GLU A 40 17.67 -15.42 26.21
CA GLU A 40 16.82 -16.56 26.53
C GLU A 40 15.56 -16.52 25.65
N GLY A 41 15.19 -17.65 25.05
CA GLY A 41 14.16 -17.70 24.02
C GLY A 41 14.64 -17.14 22.67
N GLY A 42 15.84 -16.70 22.66
CA GLY A 42 16.79 -16.37 21.63
C GLY A 42 16.19 -15.76 20.40
N ARG A 43 15.92 -16.61 19.51
CA ARG A 43 15.57 -16.23 18.16
C ARG A 43 14.08 -16.05 17.92
N LYS A 44 13.23 -16.05 18.97
CA LYS A 44 11.80 -15.74 18.80
C LYS A 44 11.57 -14.33 18.30
N GLY A 45 12.40 -13.36 18.74
CA GLY A 45 12.37 -12.00 18.21
C GLY A 45 12.83 -11.90 16.75
N ASP A 46 13.64 -12.86 16.30
CA ASP A 46 14.12 -12.91 14.92
C ASP A 46 13.16 -13.68 14.00
N THR A 47 12.12 -14.29 14.54
CA THR A 47 11.17 -15.09 13.77
C THR A 47 10.59 -14.27 12.62
N PHE A 48 10.26 -13.01 12.87
CA PHE A 48 9.79 -12.11 11.83
C PHE A 48 10.78 -12.01 10.66
N TYR A 49 12.07 -11.83 10.94
CA TYR A 49 13.09 -11.71 9.89
C TYR A 49 13.34 -13.03 9.19
N ARG A 50 13.41 -14.13 9.95
CA ARG A 50 13.62 -15.46 9.37
C ARG A 50 12.44 -15.93 8.56
N ASP A 51 11.22 -15.72 9.05
CA ASP A 51 10.01 -16.10 8.35
C ASP A 51 9.78 -15.23 7.13
N ARG A 52 10.22 -13.98 7.18
CA ARG A 52 10.19 -13.09 6.03
C ARG A 52 11.07 -13.59 4.89
N TRP A 53 12.21 -14.18 5.18
CA TRP A 53 13.13 -14.73 4.18
C TRP A 53 12.75 -16.14 3.75
N SER A 54 11.98 -16.86 4.53
CA SER A 54 11.47 -18.17 4.14
C SER A 54 10.25 -17.99 3.24
N HIS A 55 10.21 -18.76 2.16
CA HIS A 55 9.09 -18.76 1.22
C HIS A 55 8.86 -20.18 0.73
N ASP A 56 7.65 -20.47 0.33
CA ASP A 56 7.23 -21.70 -0.34
C ASP A 56 7.06 -21.49 -1.84
N LYS A 57 6.98 -20.24 -2.29
CA LYS A 57 6.74 -19.89 -3.67
C LYS A 57 7.43 -18.58 -4.06
N GLU A 58 8.03 -18.59 -5.24
CA GLU A 58 8.52 -17.40 -5.93
C GLU A 58 7.65 -17.14 -7.16
N VAL A 59 7.19 -15.93 -7.36
CA VAL A 59 6.35 -15.54 -8.50
C VAL A 59 6.93 -14.29 -9.15
N ARG A 60 7.05 -14.32 -10.46
CA ARG A 60 7.36 -13.12 -11.22
C ARG A 60 6.14 -12.21 -11.30
N SER A 61 6.31 -10.95 -10.98
CA SER A 61 5.24 -9.96 -11.02
C SER A 61 5.77 -8.57 -11.31
N THR A 62 4.87 -7.65 -11.54
CA THR A 62 5.12 -6.23 -11.59
C THR A 62 4.11 -5.51 -10.71
N HIS A 63 4.41 -4.31 -10.26
CA HIS A 63 3.40 -3.45 -9.68
C HIS A 63 2.90 -2.44 -10.72
N GLY A 64 1.60 -2.34 -10.88
CA GLY A 64 0.96 -1.50 -11.90
C GLY A 64 0.55 -0.12 -11.40
N VAL A 65 1.37 0.55 -10.58
CA VAL A 65 1.00 1.80 -9.93
C VAL A 65 1.70 2.97 -10.62
N ASN A 66 0.95 3.72 -11.42
CA ASN A 66 1.33 5.06 -11.93
C ASN A 66 2.81 5.18 -12.33
N CYS A 67 3.37 4.16 -12.93
CA CYS A 67 4.77 4.12 -13.26
C CYS A 67 4.99 3.46 -14.61
N THR A 68 5.80 4.07 -15.44
CA THR A 68 6.24 3.53 -16.72
C THR A 68 7.49 2.68 -16.61
N GLY A 69 8.08 2.55 -15.41
CA GLY A 69 9.31 1.78 -15.18
C GLY A 69 9.19 0.31 -15.50
N SER A 70 7.96 -0.24 -15.48
CA SER A 70 7.67 -1.64 -15.87
C SER A 70 8.62 -2.64 -15.22
N CYS A 71 8.99 -2.39 -13.97
CA CYS A 71 9.94 -3.24 -13.24
C CYS A 71 9.42 -4.66 -13.11
N SER A 72 10.31 -5.62 -13.22
CA SER A 72 10.01 -7.03 -12.95
C SER A 72 10.54 -7.41 -11.56
N TRP A 73 9.66 -8.02 -10.78
CA TRP A 73 9.95 -8.37 -9.38
C TRP A 73 9.82 -9.88 -9.17
N LYS A 74 10.75 -10.41 -8.40
CA LYS A 74 10.60 -11.71 -7.76
C LYS A 74 9.83 -11.49 -6.47
N VAL A 75 8.61 -11.98 -6.43
CA VAL A 75 7.72 -11.86 -5.28
C VAL A 75 7.75 -13.16 -4.50
N TYR A 76 8.22 -13.10 -3.27
CA TYR A 76 8.34 -14.24 -2.38
C TYR A 76 7.07 -14.38 -1.56
N VAL A 77 6.49 -15.56 -1.62
CA VAL A 77 5.20 -15.86 -0.98
C VAL A 77 5.39 -17.01 0.01
N LYS A 78 4.77 -16.90 1.16
CA LYS A 78 4.66 -17.96 2.16
C LYS A 78 3.22 -18.07 2.62
N ASP A 79 2.65 -19.27 2.55
CA ASP A 79 1.27 -19.53 2.94
C ASP A 79 0.26 -18.55 2.31
N GLY A 80 0.48 -18.18 1.04
CA GLY A 80 -0.37 -17.24 0.31
C GLY A 80 -0.14 -15.76 0.63
N ILE A 81 0.80 -15.43 1.49
CA ILE A 81 1.13 -14.06 1.89
C ILE A 81 2.46 -13.65 1.27
N ILE A 82 2.52 -12.46 0.67
CA ILE A 82 3.77 -11.88 0.18
C ILE A 82 4.63 -11.52 1.38
N THR A 83 5.83 -12.07 1.44
CA THR A 83 6.78 -11.80 2.52
C THR A 83 7.76 -10.69 2.17
N TRP A 84 8.18 -10.63 0.91
CA TRP A 84 9.00 -9.54 0.40
C TRP A 84 9.12 -9.57 -1.13
N GLU A 85 9.78 -8.58 -1.72
CA GLU A 85 10.06 -8.46 -3.14
C GLU A 85 11.53 -8.13 -3.39
N ALA A 86 12.09 -8.70 -4.45
CA ALA A 86 13.40 -8.35 -4.95
C ALA A 86 13.34 -8.06 -6.44
N GLN A 87 14.23 -7.17 -6.91
CA GLN A 87 14.37 -6.93 -8.33
C GLN A 87 14.76 -8.22 -9.04
N GLN A 88 14.07 -8.57 -10.09
CA GLN A 88 14.48 -9.63 -10.98
C GLN A 88 15.66 -9.16 -11.83
N THR A 89 16.73 -9.95 -11.89
CA THR A 89 17.97 -9.60 -12.59
C THR A 89 18.34 -10.58 -13.69
N ASP A 90 17.62 -11.68 -13.80
CA ASP A 90 17.84 -12.77 -14.74
C ASP A 90 17.02 -12.61 -16.03
N TYR A 91 17.15 -11.44 -16.66
CA TYR A 91 16.58 -11.25 -17.98
C TYR A 91 17.35 -12.03 -19.05
N PRO A 92 16.66 -12.50 -20.09
CA PRO A 92 17.34 -13.09 -21.23
C PRO A 92 18.20 -12.05 -21.95
N THR A 93 19.34 -12.48 -22.47
CA THR A 93 20.18 -11.62 -23.33
C THR A 93 19.45 -11.18 -24.59
N VAL A 94 19.71 -9.97 -25.03
CA VAL A 94 19.15 -9.41 -26.27
C VAL A 94 20.03 -9.67 -27.48
N GLY A 95 21.20 -10.31 -27.28
CA GLY A 95 22.15 -10.69 -28.34
C GLY A 95 23.37 -9.76 -28.38
N PRO A 96 24.39 -10.18 -29.15
CA PRO A 96 25.72 -9.53 -29.11
C PRO A 96 25.73 -8.10 -29.68
N ASP A 97 24.76 -7.76 -30.54
CA ASP A 97 24.76 -6.48 -31.24
C ASP A 97 23.94 -5.39 -30.52
N ARG A 98 23.49 -5.64 -29.32
CA ARG A 98 22.65 -4.70 -28.56
C ARG A 98 23.12 -4.62 -27.11
N PRO A 99 22.97 -3.44 -26.48
CA PRO A 99 23.21 -3.33 -25.05
C PRO A 99 22.31 -4.32 -24.27
N GLU A 100 22.89 -4.96 -23.27
CA GLU A 100 22.12 -5.78 -22.32
C GLU A 100 21.12 -4.96 -21.52
N TYR A 101 20.08 -5.61 -21.07
CA TYR A 101 19.17 -5.02 -20.12
C TYR A 101 19.91 -4.69 -18.82
N GLU A 102 19.61 -3.52 -18.30
CA GLU A 102 20.00 -3.14 -16.95
C GLU A 102 18.75 -3.21 -16.06
N PRO A 103 18.50 -4.34 -15.39
CA PRO A 103 17.34 -4.47 -14.52
C PRO A 103 17.33 -3.37 -13.46
N ARG A 104 16.29 -2.57 -13.44
CA ARG A 104 16.16 -1.45 -12.50
C ARG A 104 14.85 -1.54 -11.77
N GLY A 105 14.89 -1.24 -10.48
CA GLY A 105 13.74 -1.07 -9.62
C GLY A 105 13.93 0.16 -8.75
N CYS A 106 12.89 0.49 -8.01
CA CYS A 106 12.95 1.59 -7.06
C CYS A 106 12.52 1.11 -5.67
N PRO A 107 12.84 1.88 -4.60
CA PRO A 107 12.41 1.54 -3.24
C PRO A 107 10.90 1.35 -3.08
N ARG A 108 10.08 2.04 -3.88
CA ARG A 108 8.63 1.87 -3.87
C ARG A 108 8.22 0.45 -4.27
N GLY A 109 8.80 -0.07 -5.35
CA GLY A 109 8.54 -1.44 -5.79
C GLY A 109 9.05 -2.47 -4.80
N ALA A 110 10.26 -2.27 -4.28
CA ALA A 110 10.87 -3.14 -3.26
C ALA A 110 10.09 -3.21 -1.93
N ALA A 111 9.23 -2.25 -1.68
CA ALA A 111 8.42 -2.16 -0.47
C ALA A 111 6.91 -2.30 -0.75
N PHE A 112 6.51 -2.84 -1.89
CA PHE A 112 5.11 -2.81 -2.32
C PHE A 112 4.19 -3.67 -1.46
N SER A 113 4.69 -4.77 -0.90
CA SER A 113 3.95 -5.58 0.09
C SER A 113 3.54 -4.79 1.33
N TRP A 114 4.33 -3.80 1.72
CA TRP A 114 4.00 -2.90 2.83
C TRP A 114 2.74 -2.07 2.53
N TYR A 115 2.56 -1.63 1.29
CA TYR A 115 1.32 -0.96 0.88
C TYR A 115 0.14 -1.93 0.90
N THR A 116 0.36 -3.16 0.44
CA THR A 116 -0.67 -4.20 0.37
C THR A 116 -1.21 -4.55 1.76
N TYR A 117 -0.33 -4.69 2.74
CA TYR A 117 -0.69 -5.12 4.10
C TYR A 117 -0.73 -3.97 5.13
N SER A 118 -0.54 -2.74 4.69
CA SER A 118 -0.59 -1.57 5.57
C SER A 118 -1.95 -1.46 6.27
N PRO A 119 -1.98 -1.21 7.58
CA PRO A 119 -3.22 -0.94 8.30
C PRO A 119 -3.91 0.35 7.82
N THR A 120 -3.16 1.25 7.18
CA THR A 120 -3.69 2.50 6.61
C THR A 120 -4.16 2.36 5.17
N ARG A 121 -4.09 1.15 4.59
CA ARG A 121 -4.58 0.91 3.23
C ARG A 121 -6.06 1.27 3.13
N VAL A 122 -6.38 2.09 2.12
CA VAL A 122 -7.77 2.45 1.81
C VAL A 122 -8.50 1.21 1.27
N LYS A 123 -9.53 0.77 2.00
CA LYS A 123 -10.26 -0.47 1.71
C LYS A 123 -11.59 -0.23 0.99
N TYR A 124 -12.07 1.00 1.01
CA TYR A 124 -13.39 1.38 0.50
C TYR A 124 -13.28 2.64 -0.35
N PRO A 125 -14.20 2.85 -1.30
CA PRO A 125 -14.25 4.10 -2.02
C PRO A 125 -14.70 5.23 -1.09
N TYR A 126 -14.10 6.39 -1.29
CA TYR A 126 -14.47 7.61 -0.60
C TYR A 126 -14.81 8.68 -1.61
N VAL A 127 -15.91 9.35 -1.36
CA VAL A 127 -16.38 10.46 -2.16
C VAL A 127 -16.46 11.70 -1.27
N ARG A 128 -16.27 12.88 -1.84
CA ARG A 128 -16.49 14.12 -1.10
C ARG A 128 -17.92 14.17 -0.63
N GLY A 129 -18.13 14.27 0.70
CA GLY A 129 -19.45 14.18 1.31
C GLY A 129 -20.45 15.17 0.73
N LEU A 130 -20.01 16.41 0.51
CA LEU A 130 -20.86 17.44 -0.10
C LEU A 130 -21.32 17.06 -1.52
N LEU A 131 -20.42 16.50 -2.36
CA LEU A 131 -20.81 16.04 -3.70
C LEU A 131 -21.76 14.86 -3.61
N LEU A 132 -21.52 13.94 -2.70
CA LEU A 132 -22.34 12.75 -2.50
C LEU A 132 -23.76 13.11 -2.08
N GLU A 133 -23.91 14.05 -1.15
CA GLU A 133 -25.16 14.60 -0.70
C GLU A 133 -25.95 15.22 -1.87
N MET A 134 -25.32 16.18 -2.58
CA MET A 134 -25.95 16.83 -3.73
C MET A 134 -26.30 15.84 -4.85
N TYR A 135 -25.47 14.81 -5.05
CA TYR A 135 -25.73 13.80 -6.07
C TYR A 135 -26.93 12.91 -5.72
N ARG A 136 -27.04 12.49 -4.45
CA ARG A 136 -28.19 11.73 -3.96
C ARG A 136 -29.49 12.51 -4.07
N GLU A 137 -29.47 13.79 -3.71
CA GLU A 137 -30.61 14.69 -3.91
C GLU A 137 -30.99 14.81 -5.40
N ALA A 138 -29.98 15.01 -6.26
CA ALA A 138 -30.20 15.13 -7.70
C ALA A 138 -30.72 13.81 -8.30
N LYS A 139 -30.25 12.65 -7.86
CA LYS A 139 -30.74 11.33 -8.29
C LYS A 139 -32.20 11.07 -7.89
N ALA A 140 -32.67 11.65 -6.80
CA ALA A 140 -34.07 11.55 -6.41
C ALA A 140 -34.98 12.30 -7.38
N LEU A 141 -34.47 13.29 -8.11
CA LEU A 141 -35.20 14.10 -9.08
C LEU A 141 -34.96 13.66 -10.54
N HIS A 142 -33.80 13.06 -10.81
CA HIS A 142 -33.36 12.65 -12.16
C HIS A 142 -32.99 11.16 -12.15
N SER A 143 -33.71 10.35 -12.93
CA SER A 143 -33.37 8.92 -13.09
C SER A 143 -32.06 8.71 -13.82
N ASP A 144 -31.71 9.58 -14.78
CA ASP A 144 -30.44 9.54 -15.52
C ASP A 144 -29.30 10.09 -14.66
N PRO A 145 -28.24 9.31 -14.42
CA PRO A 145 -27.04 9.77 -13.70
C PRO A 145 -26.36 11.00 -14.30
N VAL A 146 -26.36 11.11 -15.63
CA VAL A 146 -25.73 12.23 -16.33
C VAL A 146 -26.52 13.53 -16.11
N GLU A 147 -27.83 13.48 -16.18
CA GLU A 147 -28.70 14.61 -15.90
C GLU A 147 -28.66 15.02 -14.42
N ALA A 148 -28.60 14.05 -13.51
CA ALA A 148 -28.38 14.31 -12.11
C ALA A 148 -27.07 15.08 -11.86
N PHE A 149 -25.96 14.63 -12.45
CA PHE A 149 -24.69 15.34 -12.37
C PHE A 149 -24.73 16.71 -13.05
N HIS A 150 -25.37 16.81 -14.21
CA HIS A 150 -25.56 18.07 -14.93
C HIS A 150 -26.29 19.11 -14.07
N SER A 151 -27.33 18.73 -13.38
CA SER A 151 -28.12 19.63 -12.50
C SER A 151 -27.29 20.25 -11.36
N ILE A 152 -26.19 19.61 -10.98
CA ILE A 152 -25.26 20.13 -9.97
C ILE A 152 -24.28 21.12 -10.60
N VAL A 153 -23.66 20.75 -11.73
CA VAL A 153 -22.56 21.54 -12.31
C VAL A 153 -23.04 22.68 -13.19
N SER A 154 -24.26 22.62 -13.69
CA SER A 154 -24.90 23.72 -14.46
C SER A 154 -25.45 24.82 -13.56
N ASP A 155 -25.82 24.49 -12.33
CA ASP A 155 -26.26 25.48 -11.32
C ASP A 155 -25.05 26.21 -10.72
N PRO A 156 -24.91 27.52 -10.90
CA PRO A 156 -23.75 28.25 -10.37
C PRO A 156 -23.58 28.16 -8.85
N VAL A 157 -24.67 28.09 -8.09
CA VAL A 157 -24.64 28.04 -6.62
C VAL A 157 -24.13 26.68 -6.19
N LYS A 158 -24.71 25.60 -6.70
CA LYS A 158 -24.27 24.22 -6.40
C LYS A 158 -22.84 23.97 -6.84
N ARG A 159 -22.50 24.40 -8.07
CA ARG A 159 -21.15 24.31 -8.61
C ARG A 159 -20.13 25.01 -7.72
N ASN A 160 -20.37 26.26 -7.33
CA ASN A 160 -19.46 27.02 -6.47
C ASN A 160 -19.33 26.37 -5.09
N ARG A 161 -20.41 25.87 -4.51
CA ARG A 161 -20.39 25.13 -3.25
C ARG A 161 -19.51 23.88 -3.37
N TYR A 162 -19.64 23.10 -4.45
CA TYR A 162 -18.80 21.95 -4.72
C TYR A 162 -17.32 22.30 -4.91
N ILE A 163 -17.04 23.32 -5.75
CA ILE A 163 -15.65 23.72 -6.03
C ILE A 163 -14.94 24.24 -4.77
N SER A 164 -15.63 25.05 -3.96
CA SER A 164 -15.07 25.64 -2.73
C SER A 164 -14.76 24.59 -1.64
N ALA A 165 -15.30 23.39 -1.74
CA ALA A 165 -15.01 22.30 -0.82
C ALA A 165 -13.76 21.48 -1.20
N ARG A 166 -13.19 21.70 -2.40
CA ARG A 166 -11.99 20.98 -2.83
C ARG A 166 -10.79 21.30 -1.93
N GLY A 167 -10.01 20.28 -1.61
CA GLY A 167 -8.82 20.43 -0.75
C GLY A 167 -9.11 20.59 0.75
N LYS A 168 -10.37 20.69 1.16
CA LYS A 168 -10.75 20.91 2.58
C LYS A 168 -11.13 19.63 3.34
N GLY A 169 -10.83 18.44 2.79
CA GLY A 169 -11.23 17.18 3.40
C GLY A 169 -12.71 16.86 3.20
N GLY A 170 -13.34 16.24 4.21
CA GLY A 170 -14.75 15.90 4.16
C GLY A 170 -15.06 14.71 3.23
N LEU A 171 -14.11 13.78 3.08
CA LEU A 171 -14.33 12.53 2.38
C LEU A 171 -15.14 11.57 3.25
N VAL A 172 -16.18 10.98 2.69
CA VAL A 172 -17.04 9.99 3.35
C VAL A 172 -17.03 8.67 2.59
N ARG A 173 -17.19 7.59 3.31
CA ARG A 173 -17.29 6.25 2.71
C ARG A 173 -18.53 6.14 1.85
N SER A 174 -18.37 5.58 0.64
CA SER A 174 -19.43 5.28 -0.31
C SER A 174 -19.40 3.80 -0.69
N THR A 175 -20.33 3.38 -1.54
CA THR A 175 -20.28 2.08 -2.21
C THR A 175 -19.50 2.20 -3.52
N TRP A 176 -18.99 1.08 -4.02
CA TRP A 176 -18.35 1.04 -5.34
C TRP A 176 -19.32 1.43 -6.46
N ALA A 177 -20.55 0.95 -6.38
CA ALA A 177 -21.59 1.26 -7.37
C ALA A 177 -21.82 2.78 -7.46
N GLU A 178 -22.03 3.43 -6.31
CA GLU A 178 -22.28 4.86 -6.24
C GLU A 178 -21.07 5.70 -6.67
N ALA A 179 -19.86 5.34 -6.21
CA ALA A 179 -18.65 6.05 -6.60
C ALA A 179 -18.36 5.95 -8.10
N LEU A 180 -18.52 4.75 -8.68
CA LEU A 180 -18.32 4.53 -10.11
C LEU A 180 -19.40 5.22 -10.95
N GLU A 181 -20.65 5.23 -10.49
CA GLU A 181 -21.75 5.96 -11.16
C GLU A 181 -21.44 7.46 -11.24
N ILE A 182 -20.99 8.06 -10.14
CA ILE A 182 -20.62 9.49 -10.11
C ILE A 182 -19.46 9.78 -11.08
N VAL A 183 -18.42 8.94 -11.07
CA VAL A 183 -17.27 9.10 -11.97
C VAL A 183 -17.69 8.96 -13.44
N ALA A 184 -18.49 7.94 -13.76
CA ALA A 184 -18.99 7.73 -15.12
C ALA A 184 -19.91 8.88 -15.55
N ALA A 185 -20.82 9.34 -14.71
CA ALA A 185 -21.71 10.46 -14.98
C ALA A 185 -20.90 11.74 -15.27
N ALA A 186 -19.83 12.01 -14.53
CA ALA A 186 -18.99 13.17 -14.75
C ALA A 186 -18.25 13.12 -16.11
N HIS A 187 -17.72 11.95 -16.50
CA HIS A 187 -17.06 11.77 -17.79
C HIS A 187 -18.06 11.89 -18.95
N VAL A 188 -19.17 11.17 -18.89
CA VAL A 188 -20.22 11.20 -19.93
C VAL A 188 -20.82 12.60 -20.07
N HIS A 189 -21.05 13.29 -18.95
CA HIS A 189 -21.46 14.69 -18.95
C HIS A 189 -20.46 15.55 -19.71
N THR A 190 -19.17 15.42 -19.41
CA THR A 190 -18.13 16.23 -20.07
C THR A 190 -18.11 15.96 -21.57
N ILE A 191 -18.16 14.71 -21.98
CA ILE A 191 -18.20 14.31 -23.39
C ILE A 191 -19.45 14.87 -24.09
N LYS A 192 -20.62 14.75 -23.44
CA LYS A 192 -21.92 15.17 -24.00
C LYS A 192 -22.00 16.67 -24.19
N TYR A 193 -21.55 17.46 -23.22
CA TYR A 193 -21.75 18.91 -23.21
C TYR A 193 -20.55 19.73 -23.71
N TYR A 194 -19.35 19.16 -23.69
CA TYR A 194 -18.12 19.90 -24.02
C TYR A 194 -17.24 19.20 -25.06
N GLY A 195 -17.51 17.93 -25.37
CA GLY A 195 -16.70 17.13 -26.30
C GLY A 195 -15.68 16.22 -25.61
N PRO A 196 -15.28 15.14 -26.30
CA PRO A 196 -14.36 14.14 -25.74
C PRO A 196 -12.93 14.67 -25.54
N ASP A 197 -12.54 15.70 -26.28
CA ASP A 197 -11.25 16.41 -26.17
C ASP A 197 -11.07 17.14 -24.84
N ARG A 198 -12.14 17.26 -24.06
CA ARG A 198 -12.11 17.84 -22.70
C ARG A 198 -11.81 16.82 -21.60
N CYS A 199 -11.69 15.56 -21.94
CA CYS A 199 -11.27 14.51 -21.03
C CYS A 199 -9.80 14.20 -21.27
N THR A 200 -8.94 14.57 -20.32
CA THR A 200 -7.49 14.34 -20.41
C THR A 200 -7.05 13.40 -19.28
N GLY A 201 -6.31 12.36 -19.65
CA GLY A 201 -5.61 11.50 -18.70
C GLY A 201 -4.19 12.03 -18.46
N PHE A 202 -3.82 12.17 -17.21
CA PHE A 202 -2.44 12.44 -16.84
C PHE A 202 -1.93 11.29 -15.96
N THR A 203 -0.87 10.65 -16.41
CA THR A 203 -0.20 9.61 -15.63
C THR A 203 1.23 10.05 -15.36
N PRO A 204 1.65 10.12 -14.10
CA PRO A 204 3.05 10.41 -13.79
C PRO A 204 3.93 9.25 -14.29
N ILE A 205 5.04 9.61 -14.85
CA ILE A 205 6.08 8.71 -15.35
C ILE A 205 7.12 8.47 -14.26
#